data_87a2aa0b5696225ae8d0ab50326ebdca
#
_entry.id   87a2aa0b5696225ae8d0ab50326ebdca
#
_cell.length_a   1.000
_cell.length_b   1.000
_cell.length_c   1.000
_cell.angle_alpha   90.00
_cell.angle_beta   90.00
_cell.angle_gamma   90.00
#
_symmetry.space_group_name_H-M   'P 1'
#
loop_
_entity.id
_entity.type
_entity.pdbx_description
1 polymer ?
#
loop_
_entity_poly.entity_id
_entity_poly.type
_entity_poly.pdbx_seq_one_letter_code
_entity_poly.pdbx_strand_id
1 'polypeptide(L)'
;MLTDLIINYLQPNGYNVTIVAYEQDLLIDLERQYALSTILIKDHIMQDYLQESNVKNVDMFLALSTDDHTNIMLSQVAQHLFDVKTVICRIEDPTLNEIYSELDLKVIGKSDRQLYLEITKLIEA
;
A
#
# COMPACT_ATOMS: atom_id res chain seq x y z
N MET A 1 2.82 14.06 2.53
CA MET A 1 2.30 12.95 1.73
C MET A 1 2.01 11.74 2.61
N LEU A 2 1.12 10.87 2.14
CA LEU A 2 0.74 9.68 2.90
C LEU A 2 1.94 8.78 3.23
N THR A 3 2.82 8.58 2.26
CA THR A 3 4.02 7.74 2.45
C THR A 3 4.90 8.26 3.59
N ASP A 4 5.13 9.56 3.65
CA ASP A 4 5.93 10.16 4.72
C ASP A 4 5.29 9.95 6.10
N LEU A 5 3.98 10.13 6.18
CA LEU A 5 3.24 9.92 7.43
C LEU A 5 3.36 8.47 7.91
N ILE A 6 3.24 7.52 6.99
CA ILE A 6 3.32 6.11 7.33
C ILE A 6 4.73 5.71 7.76
N ILE A 7 5.77 6.20 7.05
CA ILE A 7 7.17 5.93 7.45
C ILE A 7 7.45 6.50 8.84
N ASN A 8 6.99 7.72 9.10
CA ASN A 8 7.15 8.37 10.40
C ASN A 8 6.42 7.65 11.54
N TYR A 9 5.39 6.89 11.22
CA TYR A 9 4.72 6.04 12.20
C TYR A 9 5.46 4.70 12.39
N LEU A 10 5.86 4.05 11.29
CA LEU A 10 6.40 2.69 11.34
C LEU A 10 7.81 2.62 11.94
N GLN A 11 8.74 3.48 11.49
CA GLN A 11 10.13 3.39 11.93
C GLN A 11 10.31 3.59 13.44
N PRO A 12 9.68 4.61 14.08
CA PRO A 12 9.80 4.77 15.52
C PRO A 12 9.20 3.60 16.32
N ASN A 13 8.27 2.85 15.71
CA ASN A 13 7.65 1.67 16.33
C ASN A 13 8.42 0.38 16.04
N GLY A 14 9.63 0.46 15.53
CA GLY A 14 10.53 -0.69 15.36
C GLY A 14 10.38 -1.45 14.05
N TYR A 15 9.62 -0.94 13.08
CA TYR A 15 9.47 -1.59 11.78
C TYR A 15 10.62 -1.24 10.85
N ASN A 16 11.15 -2.23 10.15
CA ASN A 16 12.05 -2.02 9.03
C ASN A 16 11.23 -1.80 7.77
N VAL A 17 11.51 -0.71 7.05
CA VAL A 17 10.71 -0.29 5.89
C VAL A 17 11.51 -0.48 4.61
N THR A 18 10.89 -1.14 3.63
CA THR A 18 11.39 -1.21 2.25
C THR A 18 10.35 -0.61 1.33
N ILE A 19 10.76 0.33 0.49
CA ILE A 19 9.90 0.99 -0.49
C ILE A 19 10.16 0.39 -1.86
N VAL A 20 9.09 -0.02 -2.53
CA VAL A 20 9.13 -0.55 -3.90
C VAL A 20 8.29 0.38 -4.77
N ALA A 21 8.89 0.95 -5.81
CA ALA A 21 8.18 1.90 -6.67
C ALA A 21 8.75 1.93 -8.09
N TYR A 22 7.98 2.55 -8.99
CA TYR A 22 8.40 2.76 -10.39
C TYR A 22 9.15 4.07 -10.57
N GLU A 23 8.96 5.04 -9.67
CA GLU A 23 9.50 6.40 -9.81
C GLU A 23 10.84 6.52 -9.11
N GLN A 24 11.91 6.65 -9.88
CA GLN A 24 13.26 6.75 -9.34
C GLN A 24 13.44 7.98 -8.45
N ASP A 25 12.89 9.13 -8.85
CA ASP A 25 13.04 10.37 -8.10
C ASP A 25 12.40 10.27 -6.71
N LEU A 26 11.25 9.62 -6.62
CA LEU A 26 10.58 9.37 -5.34
C LEU A 26 11.47 8.55 -4.41
N LEU A 27 12.07 7.48 -4.93
CA LEU A 27 12.94 6.60 -4.13
C LEU A 27 14.19 7.33 -3.65
N ILE A 28 14.80 8.15 -4.50
CA ILE A 28 15.97 8.95 -4.14
C ILE A 28 15.64 9.93 -3.01
N ASP A 29 14.49 10.61 -3.10
CA ASP A 29 14.07 11.56 -2.08
C ASP A 29 13.81 10.87 -0.74
N LEU A 30 13.17 9.70 -0.76
CA LEU A 30 12.89 8.93 0.45
C LEU A 30 14.16 8.40 1.10
N GLU A 31 15.14 7.96 0.30
CA GLU A 31 16.44 7.50 0.82
C GLU A 31 17.21 8.64 1.50
N ARG A 32 17.07 9.86 1.01
CA ARG A 32 17.71 11.03 1.63
C ARG A 32 17.11 11.41 2.96
N GLN A 33 15.80 11.19 3.11
CA GLN A 33 15.06 11.60 4.30
C GLN A 33 15.02 10.52 5.38
N TYR A 34 15.04 9.26 4.99
CA TYR A 34 14.83 8.13 5.89
C TYR A 34 15.88 7.04 5.67
N ALA A 35 16.23 6.36 6.76
CA ALA A 35 17.08 5.17 6.70
C ALA A 35 16.22 3.96 6.33
N LEU A 36 16.04 3.69 5.04
CA LEU A 36 15.23 2.58 4.54
C LEU A 36 15.82 1.98 3.27
N SER A 37 15.33 0.81 2.88
CA SER A 37 15.71 0.15 1.63
C SER A 37 14.75 0.53 0.52
N THR A 38 15.23 0.61 -0.71
CA THR A 38 14.39 0.89 -1.88
C THR A 38 14.65 -0.09 -3.00
N ILE A 39 13.61 -0.37 -3.79
CA ILE A 39 13.68 -1.19 -5.00
C ILE A 39 12.94 -0.47 -6.12
N LEU A 40 13.63 -0.21 -7.23
CA LEU A 40 13.05 0.42 -8.41
C LEU A 40 12.53 -0.66 -9.36
N ILE A 41 11.23 -0.60 -9.67
CA ILE A 41 10.63 -1.51 -10.65
C ILE A 41 10.83 -0.93 -12.05
N LYS A 42 11.52 -1.69 -12.92
CA LYS A 42 11.86 -1.24 -14.27
C LYS A 42 11.02 -1.87 -15.37
N ASP A 43 10.35 -2.98 -15.08
CA ASP A 43 9.51 -3.70 -16.03
C ASP A 43 8.28 -4.27 -15.33
N HIS A 44 7.50 -5.12 -16.02
CA HIS A 44 6.22 -5.62 -15.51
C HIS A 44 6.30 -6.97 -14.78
N ILE A 45 7.49 -7.47 -14.48
CA ILE A 45 7.62 -8.73 -13.75
C ILE A 45 7.59 -8.44 -12.24
N MET A 46 6.42 -8.06 -11.75
CA MET A 46 6.19 -7.64 -10.37
C MET A 46 6.57 -8.69 -9.34
N GLN A 47 6.32 -9.96 -9.65
CA GLN A 47 6.60 -11.05 -8.75
C GLN A 47 8.09 -11.15 -8.40
N ASP A 48 8.96 -10.93 -9.38
CA ASP A 48 10.41 -10.97 -9.16
C ASP A 48 10.86 -9.85 -8.23
N TYR A 49 10.30 -8.65 -8.40
CA TYR A 49 10.63 -7.51 -7.54
C TYR A 49 10.14 -7.71 -6.11
N LEU A 50 8.95 -8.27 -5.94
CA LEU A 50 8.43 -8.59 -4.61
C LEU A 50 9.27 -9.68 -3.96
N GLN A 51 9.72 -10.66 -4.71
CA GLN A 51 10.60 -11.70 -4.21
C GLN A 51 11.96 -11.12 -3.80
N GLU A 52 12.52 -10.20 -4.59
CA GLU A 52 13.75 -9.49 -4.28
C GLU A 52 13.61 -8.66 -3.00
N SER A 53 12.43 -8.07 -2.75
CA SER A 53 12.15 -7.32 -1.53
C SER A 53 11.95 -8.21 -0.31
N ASN A 54 12.02 -9.54 -0.48
CA ASN A 54 11.81 -10.50 0.59
C ASN A 54 10.40 -10.42 1.19
N VAL A 55 9.41 -10.13 0.37
CA VAL A 55 8.03 -9.81 0.80
C VAL A 55 7.39 -10.94 1.60
N LYS A 56 7.72 -12.21 1.32
CA LYS A 56 7.14 -13.35 2.05
C LYS A 56 7.55 -13.40 3.52
N ASN A 57 8.59 -12.67 3.91
CA ASN A 57 9.09 -12.62 5.28
C ASN A 57 8.71 -11.33 6.01
N VAL A 58 7.87 -10.49 5.40
CA VAL A 58 7.40 -9.26 6.03
C VAL A 58 6.09 -9.51 6.76
N ASP A 59 5.83 -8.71 7.78
CA ASP A 59 4.60 -8.80 8.57
C ASP A 59 3.43 -8.10 7.90
N MET A 60 3.72 -7.09 7.09
CA MET A 60 2.72 -6.22 6.52
C MET A 60 3.16 -5.72 5.15
N PHE A 61 2.23 -5.67 4.22
CA PHE A 61 2.45 -5.12 2.88
C PHE A 61 1.44 -4.00 2.62
N LEU A 62 1.95 -2.82 2.25
CA LEU A 62 1.13 -1.63 2.00
C LEU A 62 1.29 -1.22 0.54
N ALA A 63 0.22 -1.29 -0.24
CA ALA A 63 0.20 -0.84 -1.63
C ALA A 63 -0.43 0.55 -1.69
N LEU A 64 0.39 1.59 -1.74
CA LEU A 64 -0.02 2.98 -1.55
C LEU A 64 0.27 3.89 -2.76
N SER A 65 0.51 3.33 -3.94
CA SER A 65 0.75 4.14 -5.14
C SER A 65 -0.50 4.92 -5.54
N THR A 66 -0.37 5.83 -6.50
CA THR A 66 -1.52 6.58 -7.01
C THR A 66 -2.31 5.82 -8.07
N ASP A 67 -1.88 4.61 -8.44
CA ASP A 67 -2.54 3.76 -9.43
C ASP A 67 -3.26 2.60 -8.75
N ASP A 68 -4.59 2.60 -8.80
CA ASP A 68 -5.41 1.58 -8.16
C ASP A 68 -5.13 0.18 -8.69
N HIS A 69 -4.96 0.03 -10.01
CA HIS A 69 -4.72 -1.28 -10.61
C HIS A 69 -3.38 -1.86 -10.18
N THR A 70 -2.35 -1.04 -10.09
CA THR A 70 -1.05 -1.45 -9.56
C THR A 70 -1.18 -1.89 -8.11
N ASN A 71 -1.88 -1.12 -7.29
CA ASN A 71 -2.10 -1.44 -5.88
C ASN A 71 -2.83 -2.77 -5.71
N ILE A 72 -3.88 -2.98 -6.49
CA ILE A 72 -4.66 -4.23 -6.45
C ILE A 72 -3.79 -5.41 -6.85
N MET A 73 -3.06 -5.30 -7.96
CA MET A 73 -2.21 -6.39 -8.43
C MET A 73 -1.12 -6.75 -7.43
N LEU A 74 -0.39 -5.76 -6.91
CA LEU A 74 0.65 -5.99 -5.92
C LEU A 74 0.09 -6.61 -4.63
N SER A 75 -1.07 -6.15 -4.19
CA SER A 75 -1.72 -6.66 -2.99
C SER A 75 -2.14 -8.12 -3.15
N GLN A 76 -2.69 -8.48 -4.29
CA GLN A 76 -3.09 -9.86 -4.55
C GLN A 76 -1.89 -10.80 -4.66
N VAL A 77 -0.81 -10.34 -5.28
CA VAL A 77 0.44 -11.13 -5.34
C VAL A 77 1.00 -11.34 -3.94
N ALA A 78 1.07 -10.28 -3.13
CA ALA A 78 1.56 -10.39 -1.76
C ALA A 78 0.70 -11.35 -0.92
N GLN A 79 -0.61 -11.27 -1.04
CA GLN A 79 -1.54 -12.07 -0.25
C GLN A 79 -1.57 -13.53 -0.70
N HIS A 80 -1.67 -13.79 -2.00
CA HIS A 80 -1.94 -15.13 -2.52
C HIS A 80 -0.69 -15.92 -2.91
N LEU A 81 0.37 -15.24 -3.38
CA LEU A 81 1.61 -15.93 -3.76
C LEU A 81 2.65 -15.94 -2.65
N PHE A 82 2.68 -14.95 -1.79
CA PHE A 82 3.67 -14.84 -0.71
C PHE A 82 3.08 -14.97 0.68
N ASP A 83 1.77 -15.17 0.81
CA ASP A 83 1.08 -15.42 2.08
C ASP A 83 1.32 -14.35 3.16
N VAL A 84 1.46 -13.09 2.75
CA VAL A 84 1.57 -11.97 3.69
C VAL A 84 0.24 -11.82 4.43
N LYS A 85 0.28 -11.85 5.75
CA LYS A 85 -0.94 -11.89 6.58
C LYS A 85 -1.70 -10.56 6.59
N THR A 86 -0.99 -9.45 6.61
CA THR A 86 -1.62 -8.13 6.62
C THR A 86 -1.26 -7.40 5.34
N VAL A 87 -2.25 -7.24 4.47
CA VAL A 87 -2.11 -6.53 3.20
C VAL A 87 -3.11 -5.40 3.18
N ILE A 88 -2.62 -4.16 3.04
CA ILE A 88 -3.44 -2.96 2.97
C ILE A 88 -3.29 -2.36 1.58
N CYS A 89 -4.41 -2.12 0.91
CA CYS A 89 -4.45 -1.68 -0.48
C CYS A 89 -5.19 -0.36 -0.61
N ARG A 90 -4.53 0.64 -1.18
CA ARG A 90 -5.17 1.93 -1.47
C ARG A 90 -5.93 1.83 -2.77
N ILE A 91 -7.24 2.12 -2.74
CA ILE A 91 -8.12 2.15 -3.92
C ILE A 91 -8.96 3.43 -3.86
N GLU A 92 -8.68 4.35 -4.79
CA GLU A 92 -9.39 5.63 -4.85
C GLU A 92 -10.69 5.55 -5.64
N ASP A 93 -10.78 4.69 -6.66
CA ASP A 93 -12.00 4.52 -7.44
C ASP A 93 -13.11 3.92 -6.57
N PRO A 94 -14.27 4.61 -6.43
CA PRO A 94 -15.32 4.15 -5.51
C PRO A 94 -15.87 2.77 -5.84
N THR A 95 -16.02 2.44 -7.12
CA THR A 95 -16.57 1.16 -7.55
C THR A 95 -15.60 0.03 -7.23
N LEU A 96 -14.31 0.20 -7.56
CA LEU A 96 -13.28 -0.78 -7.24
C LEU A 96 -13.11 -0.91 -5.72
N ASN A 97 -13.17 0.19 -5.00
CA ASN A 97 -13.06 0.18 -3.54
C ASN A 97 -14.16 -0.69 -2.92
N GLU A 98 -15.41 -0.52 -3.35
CA GLU A 98 -16.52 -1.33 -2.84
C GLU A 98 -16.35 -2.81 -3.16
N ILE A 99 -15.97 -3.14 -4.40
CA ILE A 99 -15.78 -4.53 -4.84
C ILE A 99 -14.71 -5.22 -3.99
N TYR A 100 -13.54 -4.59 -3.87
CA TYR A 100 -12.42 -5.21 -3.18
C TYR A 100 -12.52 -5.17 -1.66
N SER A 101 -13.32 -4.24 -1.10
CA SER A 101 -13.61 -4.22 0.33
C SER A 101 -14.44 -5.42 0.78
N GLU A 102 -15.23 -6.00 -0.11
CA GLU A 102 -16.01 -7.20 0.16
C GLU A 102 -15.19 -8.49 0.03
N LEU A 103 -14.00 -8.39 -0.55
CA LEU A 103 -13.04 -9.48 -0.63
C LEU A 103 -12.10 -9.42 0.57
N ASP A 104 -11.13 -10.31 0.60
CA ASP A 104 -10.27 -10.47 1.76
C ASP A 104 -9.09 -9.49 1.81
N LEU A 105 -9.24 -8.31 1.20
CA LEU A 105 -8.25 -7.23 1.27
C LEU A 105 -8.68 -6.14 2.25
N LYS A 106 -7.73 -5.62 2.99
CA LYS A 106 -7.95 -4.41 3.79
C LYS A 106 -7.78 -3.20 2.88
N VAL A 107 -8.89 -2.59 2.49
CA VAL A 107 -8.89 -1.51 1.52
C VAL A 107 -8.98 -0.17 2.24
N ILE A 108 -8.12 0.78 1.85
CA ILE A 108 -8.21 2.18 2.27
C ILE A 108 -8.57 3.04 1.06
N GLY A 109 -8.99 4.25 1.31
CA GLY A 109 -9.59 5.13 0.30
C GLY A 109 -11.06 5.27 0.63
N LYS A 110 -11.74 6.24 0.04
CA LYS A 110 -13.11 6.54 0.42
C LYS A 110 -14.08 6.31 -0.74
N SER A 111 -14.86 5.24 -0.65
CA SER A 111 -16.03 5.04 -1.52
C SER A 111 -17.13 6.05 -1.18
N ASP A 112 -18.09 6.21 -2.09
CA ASP A 112 -19.25 7.07 -1.83
C ASP A 112 -20.02 6.63 -0.59
N ARG A 113 -20.12 5.33 -0.36
CA ARG A 113 -20.78 4.79 0.84
C ARG A 113 -20.02 5.18 2.11
N GLN A 114 -18.70 5.11 2.09
CA GLN A 114 -17.89 5.51 3.25
C GLN A 114 -18.03 7.00 3.53
N LEU A 115 -18.01 7.83 2.49
CA LEU A 115 -18.25 9.27 2.64
C LEU A 115 -19.65 9.56 3.20
N TYR A 116 -20.67 8.86 2.71
CA TYR A 116 -22.04 8.97 3.22
C TYR A 116 -22.09 8.67 4.72
N LEU A 117 -21.47 7.57 5.15
CA LEU A 117 -21.45 7.18 6.55
C LEU A 117 -20.72 8.21 7.42
N GLU A 118 -19.61 8.76 6.94
CA GLU A 118 -18.89 9.81 7.66
C GLU A 118 -19.73 11.07 7.81
N ILE A 119 -20.42 11.49 6.74
CA ILE A 119 -21.27 12.68 6.76
C ILE A 119 -22.42 12.50 7.74
N THR A 120 -23.12 11.39 7.67
CA THR A 120 -24.26 11.13 8.56
C THR A 120 -23.82 11.06 10.02
N LYS A 121 -22.66 10.47 10.28
CA LYS A 121 -22.10 10.41 11.65
C LYS A 121 -21.81 11.81 12.19
N LEU A 122 -21.28 12.70 11.37
CA LEU A 122 -21.02 14.09 11.77
C LEU A 122 -22.32 14.86 12.03
N ILE A 123 -23.35 14.61 11.22
CA ILE A 123 -24.66 15.25 11.41
C ILE A 123 -25.31 14.79 12.73
N GLU A 124 -25.18 13.52 13.07
CA GLU A 124 -25.76 12.95 14.30
C GLU A 124 -25.00 13.36 15.57
N ALA A 125 -23.77 13.78 15.40
CA ALA A 125 -22.97 14.25 16.52
C ALA A 125 -23.39 15.66 16.96
#